data_5f17a2e5831f98076302d32b0b32c2bd
#
_entry.id   5f17a2e5831f98076302d32b0b32c2bd
#
_cell.length_a   1.000
_cell.length_b   1.000
_cell.length_c   1.000
_cell.angle_alpha   90.00
_cell.angle_beta   90.00
_cell.angle_gamma   90.00
#
_symmetry.space_group_name_H-M   'P 1'
#
loop_
_entity.id
_entity.type
_entity.pdbx_description
1 polymer ?
#
loop_
_entity_poly.entity_id
_entity_poly.type
_entity_poly.pdbx_seq_one_letter_code
_entity_poly.pdbx_strand_id
1 'polypeptide(L)'
;MKTYPMNTYAWEPIFSPLDADNLERSGLLGPVDITGKRKCHKRRLNRLSDEEHKEIPLDIGIGSSGEADAFATIPDAIISRESLNYLGLSTHMADVIWNTWINWPPYGFGREVDTSTGLYVTFIDYIILAHVQKAKDVHEDDDFKWRQCIDECGMNTSVQDAIMDINFKQIRMTKSCVDWVTDTVQMRYAGLKEIQRASCEREMQLERERSGQHGTSSNIGSHLGESSQRCGSSSQGGGSIRCDSWDPAIFKGAQDDPETLVLFKAIDLGRTDKLVNADGTIEMERIMFLLSKPPSDFSSTRAINYFTPDMDVAEFFAAYAKRRAGREAVVMITVHIPKKIILDMKEPDVFRLHYPTPEWKQLVWHSKSGTILRKPLSRCQDESLLIIGTISTGASRMYDDMKSWEEIDEHCLLRVGQGGKNMSEQYCFTKAEEGIEFLEEHGQFTVFSFYN
;
A
#
# COMPACT_ATOMS: atom_id res chain seq x y z
N MET A 1 42.67 -15.81 15.81
CA MET A 1 41.21 -15.64 15.62
C MET A 1 40.67 -14.75 16.72
N LYS A 2 40.37 -13.49 16.43
CA LYS A 2 39.69 -12.61 17.40
C LYS A 2 38.20 -12.91 17.28
N THR A 3 37.64 -13.57 18.28
CA THR A 3 36.20 -13.69 18.48
C THR A 3 35.68 -12.29 18.77
N TYR A 4 35.09 -11.64 17.77
CA TYR A 4 34.25 -10.46 18.01
C TYR A 4 33.03 -10.95 18.81
N PRO A 5 32.65 -10.23 19.88
CA PRO A 5 31.44 -10.55 20.60
C PRO A 5 30.28 -10.50 19.56
N MET A 6 29.39 -11.52 19.62
CA MET A 6 28.11 -11.45 18.91
C MET A 6 27.48 -10.12 19.32
N ASN A 7 27.55 -9.15 18.42
CA ASN A 7 26.85 -7.89 18.57
C ASN A 7 25.39 -8.29 18.64
N THR A 8 24.78 -8.13 19.79
CA THR A 8 23.34 -8.12 19.94
C THR A 8 22.86 -6.95 19.11
N TYR A 9 22.67 -7.18 17.80
CA TYR A 9 21.95 -6.28 16.94
C TYR A 9 20.60 -6.10 17.62
N ALA A 10 20.35 -4.89 18.12
CA ALA A 10 19.03 -4.53 18.60
C ALA A 10 18.10 -4.53 17.38
N TRP A 11 17.56 -5.73 17.10
CA TRP A 11 16.52 -5.92 16.09
C TRP A 11 15.43 -4.93 16.42
N GLU A 12 15.01 -4.12 15.48
CA GLU A 12 13.86 -3.24 15.69
C GLU A 12 12.63 -4.10 15.98
N PRO A 13 12.14 -4.17 17.23
CA PRO A 13 10.96 -4.95 17.55
C PRO A 13 9.74 -4.37 16.86
N ILE A 14 8.80 -5.23 16.48
CA ILE A 14 7.52 -4.78 15.88
C ILE A 14 6.63 -4.16 16.96
N PHE A 15 6.66 -4.71 18.16
CA PHE A 15 5.92 -4.15 19.30
C PHE A 15 6.86 -3.36 20.21
N SER A 16 6.46 -2.16 20.55
CA SER A 16 7.15 -1.36 21.56
C SER A 16 7.00 -2.02 22.95
N PRO A 17 7.96 -1.84 23.87
CA PRO A 17 7.98 -2.59 25.13
C PRO A 17 6.72 -2.44 25.98
N LEU A 18 6.19 -1.21 26.15
CA LEU A 18 5.00 -0.99 26.97
C LEU A 18 3.72 -1.52 26.32
N ASP A 19 3.60 -1.39 25.00
CA ASP A 19 2.47 -1.94 24.26
C ASP A 19 2.51 -3.47 24.31
N ALA A 20 3.69 -4.09 24.09
CA ALA A 20 3.86 -5.54 24.19
C ALA A 20 3.42 -6.06 25.57
N ASP A 21 3.92 -5.45 26.66
CA ASP A 21 3.54 -5.83 28.04
C ASP A 21 2.05 -5.68 28.29
N ASN A 22 1.41 -4.65 27.73
CA ASN A 22 -0.02 -4.41 27.87
C ASN A 22 -0.85 -5.46 27.12
N LEU A 23 -0.48 -5.74 25.87
CA LEU A 23 -1.14 -6.72 25.02
C LEU A 23 -0.95 -8.16 25.54
N GLU A 24 0.23 -8.49 26.10
CA GLU A 24 0.49 -9.80 26.71
C GLU A 24 -0.37 -10.00 27.96
N ARG A 25 -0.43 -9.01 28.84
CA ARG A 25 -1.30 -9.07 30.04
C ARG A 25 -2.77 -9.18 29.70
N SER A 26 -3.19 -8.64 28.58
CA SER A 26 -4.57 -8.73 28.09
C SER A 26 -4.83 -10.02 27.32
N GLY A 27 -3.82 -10.89 27.12
CA GLY A 27 -3.93 -12.10 26.31
C GLY A 27 -4.08 -11.86 24.80
N LEU A 28 -3.80 -10.64 24.33
CA LEU A 28 -3.92 -10.25 22.92
C LEU A 28 -2.61 -10.41 22.13
N LEU A 29 -1.50 -10.60 22.83
CA LEU A 29 -0.19 -10.89 22.26
C LEU A 29 0.44 -12.08 22.96
N GLY A 30 0.93 -13.05 22.20
CA GLY A 30 1.62 -14.21 22.74
C GLY A 30 3.11 -13.94 22.99
N PRO A 31 3.77 -14.83 23.76
CA PRO A 31 5.23 -14.78 23.89
C PRO A 31 5.91 -15.02 22.54
N VAL A 32 7.17 -14.61 22.45
CA VAL A 32 8.03 -14.95 21.32
C VAL A 32 8.29 -16.45 21.34
N ASP A 33 7.97 -17.13 20.25
CA ASP A 33 8.27 -18.55 20.11
C ASP A 33 9.75 -18.81 19.80
N ILE A 34 10.15 -20.08 19.78
CA ILE A 34 11.53 -20.49 19.50
C ILE A 34 12.01 -20.13 18.08
N THR A 35 11.09 -19.75 17.20
CA THR A 35 11.38 -19.33 15.82
C THR A 35 11.41 -17.82 15.65
N GLY A 36 11.20 -17.02 16.70
CA GLY A 36 11.18 -15.56 16.61
C GLY A 36 9.85 -14.98 16.09
N LYS A 37 8.75 -15.69 16.28
CA LYS A 37 7.39 -15.27 15.89
C LYS A 37 6.50 -15.14 17.12
N ARG A 38 5.42 -14.38 16.96
CA ARG A 38 4.41 -14.17 18.00
C ARG A 38 3.01 -14.32 17.42
N LYS A 39 2.07 -14.74 18.25
CA LYS A 39 0.64 -14.67 17.95
C LYS A 39 0.12 -13.30 18.38
N CYS A 40 -0.48 -12.55 17.46
CA CYS A 40 -1.12 -11.26 17.74
C CYS A 40 -2.59 -11.34 17.38
N HIS A 41 -3.46 -10.86 18.26
CA HIS A 41 -4.89 -10.77 17.99
C HIS A 41 -5.12 -9.88 16.75
N LYS A 42 -5.90 -10.34 15.76
CA LYS A 42 -6.07 -9.67 14.47
C LYS A 42 -6.53 -8.21 14.60
N ARG A 43 -7.36 -7.90 15.59
CA ARG A 43 -7.79 -6.52 15.90
C ARG A 43 -6.68 -5.59 16.43
N ARG A 44 -5.45 -6.06 16.53
CA ARG A 44 -4.27 -5.26 16.98
C ARG A 44 -3.13 -5.22 15.97
N LEU A 45 -3.37 -5.71 14.76
CA LEU A 45 -2.35 -5.75 13.70
C LEU A 45 -1.98 -4.36 13.16
N ASN A 46 -2.97 -3.49 12.94
CA ASN A 46 -2.75 -2.15 12.41
C ASN A 46 -3.85 -1.21 12.90
N ARG A 47 -3.81 0.04 12.44
CA ARG A 47 -4.77 1.06 12.89
C ARG A 47 -6.22 0.84 12.41
N LEU A 48 -6.41 0.07 11.33
CA LEU A 48 -7.74 -0.31 10.82
C LEU A 48 -8.24 -1.67 11.33
N SER A 49 -7.42 -2.42 12.06
CA SER A 49 -7.74 -3.80 12.43
C SER A 49 -9.02 -3.95 13.28
N ASP A 50 -9.36 -2.96 14.08
CA ASP A 50 -10.58 -3.01 14.90
C ASP A 50 -11.84 -3.02 14.03
N GLU A 51 -11.84 -2.31 12.90
CA GLU A 51 -12.93 -2.30 11.94
C GLU A 51 -12.89 -3.53 11.03
N GLU A 52 -11.72 -3.86 10.49
CA GLU A 52 -11.53 -5.01 9.61
C GLU A 52 -11.93 -6.34 10.27
N HIS A 53 -11.71 -6.46 11.56
CA HIS A 53 -12.00 -7.67 12.34
C HIS A 53 -13.04 -7.44 13.44
N LYS A 54 -14.01 -6.55 13.22
CA LYS A 54 -15.05 -6.19 14.22
C LYS A 54 -15.88 -7.35 14.73
N GLU A 55 -15.99 -8.42 13.95
CA GLU A 55 -16.70 -9.64 14.34
C GLU A 55 -15.92 -10.50 15.35
N ILE A 56 -14.62 -10.26 15.50
CA ILE A 56 -13.78 -10.96 16.47
C ILE A 56 -13.79 -10.18 17.78
N PRO A 57 -14.38 -10.71 18.88
CA PRO A 57 -14.38 -10.04 20.17
C PRO A 57 -12.97 -9.80 20.71
N LEU A 58 -12.75 -8.66 21.37
CA LEU A 58 -11.45 -8.34 22.01
C LEU A 58 -11.19 -9.13 23.29
N ASP A 59 -12.21 -9.74 23.87
CA ASP A 59 -12.10 -10.57 25.07
C ASP A 59 -11.63 -12.01 24.79
N ILE A 60 -11.49 -12.38 23.53
CA ILE A 60 -10.90 -13.66 23.13
C ILE A 60 -9.38 -13.58 23.34
N GLY A 61 -8.93 -14.15 24.45
CA GLY A 61 -7.51 -14.29 24.77
C GLY A 61 -6.88 -15.57 24.17
N ILE A 62 -5.55 -15.61 24.17
CA ILE A 62 -4.78 -16.80 23.77
C ILE A 62 -5.18 -17.99 24.64
N GLY A 63 -5.43 -19.14 23.99
CA GLY A 63 -5.91 -20.37 24.67
C GLY A 63 -7.42 -20.50 24.76
N SER A 64 -8.21 -19.56 24.24
CA SER A 64 -9.67 -19.68 24.12
C SER A 64 -10.08 -20.56 22.93
N SER A 65 -11.33 -21.02 22.91
CA SER A 65 -11.88 -21.90 21.86
C SER A 65 -11.93 -21.24 20.46
N GLY A 66 -11.82 -19.91 20.37
CA GLY A 66 -11.79 -19.14 19.12
C GLY A 66 -10.40 -18.76 18.63
N GLU A 67 -9.34 -19.26 19.28
CA GLU A 67 -7.96 -18.81 19.06
C GLU A 67 -7.48 -18.90 17.61
N ALA A 68 -7.81 -19.98 16.89
CA ALA A 68 -7.27 -20.23 15.55
C ALA A 68 -7.63 -19.14 14.55
N ASP A 69 -8.85 -18.60 14.64
CA ASP A 69 -9.33 -17.56 13.73
C ASP A 69 -9.06 -16.13 14.25
N ALA A 70 -8.93 -15.96 15.56
CA ALA A 70 -8.76 -14.65 16.18
C ALA A 70 -7.32 -14.13 16.09
N PHE A 71 -6.33 -15.00 15.96
CA PHE A 71 -4.91 -14.65 16.03
C PHE A 71 -4.18 -14.83 14.71
N ALA A 72 -3.23 -13.94 14.50
CA ALA A 72 -2.28 -13.98 13.39
C ALA A 72 -0.86 -14.25 13.92
N THR A 73 -0.09 -15.04 13.19
CA THR A 73 1.34 -15.22 13.47
C THR A 73 2.14 -14.18 12.68
N ILE A 74 2.94 -13.40 13.38
CA ILE A 74 3.78 -12.33 12.83
C ILE A 74 5.21 -12.47 13.37
N PRO A 75 6.24 -11.93 12.68
CA PRO A 75 7.59 -11.87 13.21
C PRO A 75 7.65 -10.96 14.45
N ASP A 76 8.62 -11.18 15.33
CA ASP A 76 8.85 -10.33 16.49
C ASP A 76 9.64 -9.05 16.14
N ALA A 77 10.48 -9.12 15.12
CA ALA A 77 11.34 -8.01 14.67
C ALA A 77 11.20 -7.76 13.17
N ILE A 78 11.30 -6.47 12.76
CA ILE A 78 11.20 -6.04 11.36
C ILE A 78 12.34 -6.64 10.53
N ILE A 79 13.58 -6.57 11.02
CA ILE A 79 14.77 -7.09 10.34
C ILE A 79 15.09 -8.45 10.96
N SER A 80 14.51 -9.49 10.37
CA SER A 80 14.67 -10.87 10.83
C SER A 80 14.47 -11.86 9.70
N ARG A 81 14.91 -13.09 9.92
CA ARG A 81 14.64 -14.22 9.03
C ARG A 81 13.12 -14.48 8.90
N GLU A 82 12.41 -14.34 9.99
CA GLU A 82 10.98 -14.57 10.08
C GLU A 82 10.20 -13.50 9.29
N SER A 83 10.71 -12.28 9.23
CA SER A 83 10.17 -11.23 8.36
C SER A 83 10.31 -11.61 6.89
N LEU A 84 11.43 -12.20 6.45
CA LEU A 84 11.59 -12.70 5.08
C LEU A 84 10.50 -13.72 4.72
N ASN A 85 10.22 -14.67 5.64
CA ASN A 85 9.12 -15.62 5.43
C ASN A 85 7.74 -14.94 5.39
N TYR A 86 7.52 -13.93 6.24
CA TYR A 86 6.28 -13.15 6.26
C TYR A 86 6.07 -12.38 4.94
N LEU A 87 7.13 -11.84 4.37
CA LEU A 87 7.11 -11.18 3.06
C LEU A 87 6.75 -12.13 1.92
N GLY A 88 6.80 -13.43 2.17
CA GLY A 88 6.43 -14.46 1.20
C GLY A 88 7.61 -15.17 0.55
N LEU A 89 8.83 -14.95 1.02
CA LEU A 89 9.97 -15.71 0.55
C LEU A 89 9.86 -17.16 1.03
N SER A 90 10.38 -18.10 0.24
CA SER A 90 10.51 -19.49 0.63
C SER A 90 11.50 -19.63 1.78
N THR A 91 11.38 -20.70 2.58
CA THR A 91 12.30 -20.95 3.70
C THR A 91 13.75 -20.95 3.25
N HIS A 92 14.04 -21.58 2.12
CA HIS A 92 15.39 -21.65 1.56
C HIS A 92 15.93 -20.25 1.21
N MET A 93 15.13 -19.43 0.49
CA MET A 93 15.55 -18.09 0.10
C MET A 93 15.69 -17.17 1.32
N ALA A 94 14.79 -17.28 2.29
CA ALA A 94 14.90 -16.56 3.55
C ALA A 94 16.21 -16.88 4.29
N ASP A 95 16.65 -18.16 4.31
CA ASP A 95 17.92 -18.55 4.89
C ASP A 95 19.12 -17.96 4.12
N VAL A 96 19.10 -17.99 2.80
CA VAL A 96 20.17 -17.43 1.96
C VAL A 96 20.31 -15.91 2.18
N ILE A 97 19.21 -15.19 2.11
CA ILE A 97 19.18 -13.73 2.30
C ILE A 97 19.65 -13.38 3.71
N TRP A 98 19.10 -14.06 4.72
CA TRP A 98 19.42 -13.82 6.12
C TRP A 98 20.90 -14.07 6.43
N ASN A 99 21.44 -15.20 5.98
CA ASN A 99 22.85 -15.52 6.19
C ASN A 99 23.78 -14.49 5.54
N THR A 100 23.43 -13.96 4.38
CA THR A 100 24.21 -12.89 3.74
C THR A 100 24.08 -11.57 4.50
N TRP A 101 22.87 -11.23 4.98
CA TRP A 101 22.62 -10.01 5.73
C TRP A 101 23.39 -9.95 7.06
N ILE A 102 23.40 -11.05 7.82
CA ILE A 102 24.13 -11.10 9.11
C ILE A 102 25.65 -11.16 8.93
N ASN A 103 26.14 -11.72 7.83
CA ASN A 103 27.55 -11.78 7.48
C ASN A 103 27.95 -10.67 6.50
N TRP A 104 27.34 -9.51 6.61
CA TRP A 104 27.60 -8.36 5.73
C TRP A 104 29.09 -8.02 5.71
N PRO A 105 29.67 -7.76 4.52
CA PRO A 105 31.09 -7.45 4.41
C PRO A 105 31.43 -6.12 5.11
N PRO A 106 32.58 -6.02 5.79
CA PRO A 106 32.94 -4.82 6.56
C PRO A 106 33.40 -3.64 5.68
N TYR A 107 33.30 -3.75 4.36
CA TYR A 107 33.71 -2.76 3.38
C TYR A 107 32.58 -2.50 2.39
N GLY A 108 32.53 -1.28 1.85
CA GLY A 108 31.46 -0.82 0.95
C GLY A 108 30.37 -0.06 1.67
N PHE A 109 29.12 -0.18 1.18
CA PHE A 109 27.96 0.42 1.84
C PHE A 109 27.65 -0.28 3.16
N GLY A 110 27.31 0.48 4.19
CA GLY A 110 26.78 -0.06 5.44
C GLY A 110 25.35 -0.59 5.27
N ARG A 111 24.86 -1.34 6.27
CA ARG A 111 23.43 -1.64 6.40
C ARG A 111 22.75 -0.52 7.19
N GLU A 112 21.45 -0.35 7.06
CA GLU A 112 20.68 0.61 7.85
C GLU A 112 20.85 0.43 9.38
N VAL A 113 21.17 -0.79 9.83
CA VAL A 113 21.41 -1.14 11.23
C VAL A 113 22.83 -0.82 11.72
N ASP A 114 23.78 -0.56 10.83
CA ASP A 114 25.19 -0.33 11.16
C ASP A 114 25.53 1.15 11.30
N THR A 115 24.76 2.03 10.64
CA THR A 115 25.13 3.43 10.52
C THR A 115 23.93 4.35 10.74
N SER A 116 24.11 5.37 11.55
CA SER A 116 23.16 6.48 11.70
C SER A 116 23.37 7.60 10.66
N THR A 117 24.51 7.59 9.96
CA THR A 117 24.90 8.64 9.00
C THR A 117 25.70 8.01 7.85
N GLY A 118 25.42 8.41 6.61
CA GLY A 118 26.13 7.98 5.42
C GLY A 118 25.28 7.16 4.45
N LEU A 119 25.93 6.61 3.43
CA LEU A 119 25.29 5.75 2.44
C LEU A 119 25.11 4.34 3.01
N TYR A 120 23.89 3.88 3.10
CA TYR A 120 23.55 2.55 3.57
C TYR A 120 22.49 1.89 2.67
N VAL A 121 22.39 0.57 2.77
CA VAL A 121 21.37 -0.23 2.10
C VAL A 121 20.30 -0.58 3.13
N THR A 122 19.04 -0.30 2.83
CA THR A 122 17.93 -0.74 3.67
C THR A 122 17.69 -2.23 3.50
N PHE A 123 17.07 -2.87 4.49
CA PHE A 123 16.78 -4.31 4.42
C PHE A 123 15.86 -4.64 3.24
N ILE A 124 14.85 -3.81 3.02
CA ILE A 124 13.92 -3.99 1.89
C ILE A 124 14.59 -3.80 0.54
N ASP A 125 15.45 -2.78 0.37
CA ASP A 125 16.19 -2.58 -0.87
C ASP A 125 17.16 -3.73 -1.14
N TYR A 126 17.80 -4.26 -0.11
CA TYR A 126 18.64 -5.43 -0.25
C TYR A 126 17.87 -6.65 -0.76
N ILE A 127 16.69 -6.93 -0.20
CA ILE A 127 15.84 -8.04 -0.65
C ILE A 127 15.48 -7.86 -2.13
N ILE A 128 15.06 -6.66 -2.52
CA ILE A 128 14.58 -6.38 -3.87
C ILE A 128 15.74 -6.40 -4.88
N LEU A 129 16.76 -5.58 -4.67
CA LEU A 129 17.84 -5.38 -5.64
C LEU A 129 18.80 -6.58 -5.72
N ALA A 130 19.06 -7.22 -4.60
CA ALA A 130 20.01 -8.31 -4.54
C ALA A 130 19.41 -9.69 -4.86
N HIS A 131 18.09 -9.85 -4.77
CA HIS A 131 17.43 -11.15 -4.95
C HIS A 131 16.27 -11.10 -5.95
N VAL A 132 15.21 -10.33 -5.69
CA VAL A 132 14.01 -10.34 -6.54
C VAL A 132 14.33 -9.91 -7.97
N GLN A 133 15.04 -8.80 -8.16
CA GLN A 133 15.35 -8.25 -9.48
C GLN A 133 16.42 -9.01 -10.26
N LYS A 134 16.98 -10.09 -9.71
CA LYS A 134 17.91 -10.98 -10.43
C LYS A 134 17.20 -12.04 -11.27
N ALA A 135 15.93 -12.30 -11.00
CA ALA A 135 15.16 -13.24 -11.78
C ALA A 135 14.98 -12.75 -13.22
N LYS A 136 14.90 -13.70 -14.14
CA LYS A 136 14.59 -13.37 -15.55
C LYS A 136 13.13 -12.94 -15.63
N ASP A 137 12.91 -11.64 -15.86
CA ASP A 137 11.57 -11.06 -15.92
C ASP A 137 10.72 -11.62 -17.09
N VAL A 138 9.40 -11.68 -16.88
CA VAL A 138 8.41 -12.20 -17.82
C VAL A 138 7.25 -11.22 -17.91
N HIS A 139 6.83 -10.92 -19.12
CA HIS A 139 5.71 -10.02 -19.40
C HIS A 139 4.71 -10.60 -20.40
N GLU A 140 5.06 -11.67 -21.11
CA GLU A 140 4.17 -12.36 -22.03
C GLU A 140 3.08 -13.12 -21.27
N ASP A 141 1.94 -13.37 -21.91
CA ASP A 141 0.86 -14.19 -21.39
C ASP A 141 1.20 -15.69 -21.44
N ASP A 142 2.15 -16.09 -20.59
CA ASP A 142 2.62 -17.46 -20.43
C ASP A 142 2.68 -17.84 -18.95
N ASP A 143 1.63 -18.47 -18.45
CA ASP A 143 1.50 -18.83 -17.02
C ASP A 143 2.64 -19.74 -16.53
N PHE A 144 3.23 -20.56 -17.39
CA PHE A 144 4.37 -21.40 -17.01
C PHE A 144 5.63 -20.55 -16.73
N LYS A 145 5.95 -19.64 -17.65
CA LYS A 145 7.08 -18.71 -17.47
C LYS A 145 6.88 -17.81 -16.26
N TRP A 146 5.64 -17.35 -16.02
CA TRP A 146 5.32 -16.56 -14.83
C TRP A 146 5.62 -17.31 -13.54
N ARG A 147 5.14 -18.58 -13.42
CA ARG A 147 5.42 -19.40 -12.24
C ARG A 147 6.92 -19.64 -12.06
N GLN A 148 7.64 -19.92 -13.14
CA GLN A 148 9.10 -20.07 -13.10
C GLN A 148 9.78 -18.77 -12.62
N CYS A 149 9.40 -17.61 -13.14
CA CYS A 149 9.95 -16.33 -12.71
C CYS A 149 9.69 -16.05 -11.21
N ILE A 150 8.45 -16.30 -10.73
CA ILE A 150 8.11 -16.11 -9.31
C ILE A 150 8.94 -17.05 -8.41
N ASP A 151 9.20 -18.28 -8.86
CA ASP A 151 10.05 -19.23 -8.16
C ASP A 151 11.52 -18.78 -8.15
N GLU A 152 12.04 -18.29 -9.28
CA GLU A 152 13.38 -17.67 -9.39
C GLU A 152 13.53 -16.44 -8.47
N CYS A 153 12.46 -15.66 -8.25
CA CYS A 153 12.42 -14.60 -7.24
C CYS A 153 12.46 -15.16 -5.80
N GLY A 154 12.36 -16.48 -5.63
CA GLY A 154 12.40 -17.15 -4.33
C GLY A 154 11.12 -17.10 -3.53
N MET A 155 9.97 -16.86 -4.17
CA MET A 155 8.67 -16.74 -3.49
C MET A 155 8.07 -18.10 -3.15
N ASN A 156 7.36 -18.17 -2.03
CA ASN A 156 6.62 -19.36 -1.63
C ASN A 156 5.33 -19.56 -2.45
N THR A 157 4.76 -20.77 -2.38
CA THR A 157 3.56 -21.13 -3.16
C THR A 157 2.36 -20.24 -2.88
N SER A 158 2.17 -19.78 -1.64
CA SER A 158 1.05 -18.90 -1.29
C SER A 158 1.09 -17.55 -2.04
N VAL A 159 2.29 -16.98 -2.19
CA VAL A 159 2.47 -15.73 -2.97
C VAL A 159 2.35 -16.02 -4.47
N GLN A 160 2.91 -17.15 -4.93
CA GLN A 160 2.73 -17.56 -6.32
C GLN A 160 1.25 -17.68 -6.69
N ASP A 161 0.45 -18.36 -5.86
CA ASP A 161 -0.98 -18.54 -6.10
C ASP A 161 -1.77 -17.22 -5.99
N ALA A 162 -1.32 -16.29 -5.13
CA ALA A 162 -1.93 -14.97 -5.03
C ALA A 162 -1.68 -14.11 -6.28
N ILE A 163 -0.44 -14.09 -6.79
CA ILE A 163 -0.08 -13.36 -8.01
C ILE A 163 -0.74 -13.99 -9.25
N MET A 164 -0.77 -15.33 -9.30
CA MET A 164 -1.26 -16.11 -10.44
C MET A 164 -2.78 -16.35 -10.42
N ASP A 165 -3.50 -15.76 -9.47
CA ASP A 165 -4.95 -15.94 -9.39
C ASP A 165 -5.61 -15.52 -10.71
N ILE A 166 -6.31 -16.47 -11.33
CA ILE A 166 -6.88 -16.33 -12.68
C ILE A 166 -7.92 -15.20 -12.75
N ASN A 167 -8.61 -14.92 -11.65
CA ASN A 167 -9.59 -13.85 -11.59
C ASN A 167 -8.99 -12.47 -11.83
N PHE A 168 -7.67 -12.30 -11.56
CA PHE A 168 -6.96 -11.03 -11.71
C PHE A 168 -6.00 -11.00 -12.90
N LYS A 169 -6.12 -11.93 -13.84
CA LYS A 169 -5.21 -12.03 -14.99
C LYS A 169 -5.07 -10.70 -15.75
N GLN A 170 -6.17 -9.99 -15.96
CA GLN A 170 -6.14 -8.71 -16.70
C GLN A 170 -5.31 -7.65 -15.99
N ILE A 171 -5.46 -7.52 -14.65
CA ILE A 171 -4.62 -6.61 -13.86
C ILE A 171 -3.18 -7.11 -13.79
N ARG A 172 -2.96 -8.42 -13.61
CA ARG A 172 -1.62 -9.02 -13.61
C ARG A 172 -0.85 -8.62 -14.86
N MET A 173 -1.51 -8.62 -16.02
CA MET A 173 -0.89 -8.26 -17.30
C MET A 173 -0.57 -6.77 -17.45
N THR A 174 -0.93 -5.90 -16.49
CA THR A 174 -0.57 -4.46 -16.55
C THR A 174 0.89 -4.17 -16.19
N LYS A 175 1.57 -5.13 -15.55
CA LYS A 175 2.99 -5.05 -15.18
C LYS A 175 3.70 -6.36 -15.46
N SER A 176 5.03 -6.37 -15.34
CA SER A 176 5.82 -7.59 -15.44
C SER A 176 5.75 -8.45 -14.16
N CYS A 177 6.24 -9.68 -14.27
CA CYS A 177 6.29 -10.62 -13.16
C CYS A 177 7.13 -10.09 -11.99
N VAL A 178 8.35 -9.62 -12.27
CA VAL A 178 9.26 -9.06 -11.26
C VAL A 178 8.66 -7.81 -10.61
N ASP A 179 7.94 -6.98 -11.38
CA ASP A 179 7.26 -5.79 -10.84
C ASP A 179 6.19 -6.19 -9.81
N TRP A 180 5.36 -7.21 -10.08
CA TRP A 180 4.36 -7.68 -9.14
C TRP A 180 4.93 -8.36 -7.91
N VAL A 181 6.02 -9.11 -8.06
CA VAL A 181 6.74 -9.68 -6.91
C VAL A 181 7.32 -8.56 -6.05
N THR A 182 7.98 -7.58 -6.67
CA THR A 182 8.54 -6.39 -5.99
C THR A 182 7.44 -5.64 -5.24
N ASP A 183 6.32 -5.34 -5.90
CA ASP A 183 5.17 -4.67 -5.30
C ASP A 183 4.61 -5.44 -4.10
N THR A 184 4.51 -6.77 -4.21
CA THR A 184 4.03 -7.63 -3.12
C THR A 184 4.96 -7.62 -1.91
N VAL A 185 6.27 -7.73 -2.13
CA VAL A 185 7.28 -7.68 -1.06
C VAL A 185 7.28 -6.32 -0.37
N GLN A 186 7.26 -5.22 -1.15
CA GLN A 186 7.19 -3.85 -0.60
C GLN A 186 5.92 -3.62 0.21
N MET A 187 4.77 -4.04 -0.31
CA MET A 187 3.47 -3.90 0.36
C MET A 187 3.47 -4.63 1.71
N ARG A 188 3.91 -5.89 1.75
CA ARG A 188 3.97 -6.68 2.99
C ARG A 188 4.98 -6.12 4.00
N TYR A 189 6.11 -5.60 3.52
CA TYR A 189 7.08 -4.93 4.40
C TYR A 189 6.53 -3.64 5.00
N ALA A 190 5.85 -2.84 4.19
CA ALA A 190 5.15 -1.65 4.66
C ALA A 190 4.05 -2.00 5.68
N GLY A 191 3.35 -3.12 5.50
CA GLY A 191 2.40 -3.65 6.47
C GLY A 191 3.04 -3.99 7.83
N LEU A 192 4.23 -4.60 7.85
CA LEU A 192 4.97 -4.81 9.11
C LEU A 192 5.35 -3.48 9.78
N LYS A 193 5.79 -2.48 9.01
CA LYS A 193 6.06 -1.13 9.52
C LYS A 193 4.80 -0.46 10.05
N GLU A 194 3.63 -0.72 9.45
CA GLU A 194 2.35 -0.21 9.96
C GLU A 194 1.97 -0.86 11.30
N ILE A 195 2.19 -2.15 11.48
CA ILE A 195 2.00 -2.81 12.79
C ILE A 195 2.91 -2.18 13.85
N GLN A 196 4.17 -1.95 13.52
CA GLN A 196 5.14 -1.29 14.41
C GLN A 196 4.67 0.13 14.77
N ARG A 197 4.23 0.91 13.78
CA ARG A 197 3.72 2.27 13.98
C ARG A 197 2.50 2.28 14.90
N ALA A 198 1.53 1.39 14.66
CA ALA A 198 0.36 1.26 15.51
C ALA A 198 0.73 0.89 16.96
N SER A 199 1.76 0.08 17.16
CA SER A 199 2.28 -0.25 18.49
C SER A 199 2.91 0.95 19.17
N CYS A 200 3.75 1.72 18.48
CA CYS A 200 4.35 2.95 19.03
C CYS A 200 3.28 3.99 19.39
N GLU A 201 2.24 4.15 18.58
CA GLU A 201 1.14 5.07 18.87
C GLU A 201 0.37 4.68 20.15
N ARG A 202 0.09 3.36 20.33
CA ARG A 202 -0.51 2.86 21.58
C ARG A 202 0.39 3.07 22.78
N GLU A 203 1.71 2.86 22.65
CA GLU A 203 2.67 3.14 23.72
C GLU A 203 2.64 4.60 24.14
N MET A 204 2.73 5.53 23.18
CA MET A 204 2.65 6.98 23.47
C MET A 204 1.35 7.37 24.18
N GLN A 205 0.23 6.70 23.86
CA GLN A 205 -1.03 6.93 24.54
C GLN A 205 -1.00 6.43 25.99
N LEU A 206 -0.49 5.21 26.22
CA LEU A 206 -0.31 4.65 27.58
C LEU A 206 0.58 5.53 28.46
N GLU A 207 1.63 6.11 27.89
CA GLU A 207 2.51 7.06 28.60
C GLU A 207 1.78 8.36 28.97
N ARG A 208 0.95 8.91 28.07
CA ARG A 208 0.13 10.10 28.35
C ARG A 208 -0.86 9.85 29.49
N GLU A 209 -1.53 8.69 29.48
CA GLU A 209 -2.48 8.31 30.52
C GLU A 209 -1.80 8.17 31.88
N ARG A 210 -0.59 7.58 31.94
CA ARG A 210 0.21 7.48 33.17
C ARG A 210 0.66 8.84 33.67
N SER A 211 1.09 9.73 32.78
CA SER A 211 1.52 11.08 33.14
C SER A 211 0.36 11.97 33.62
N GLY A 212 -0.83 11.82 33.01
CA GLY A 212 -2.05 12.54 33.41
C GLY A 212 -2.58 12.15 34.79
N GLN A 213 -2.39 10.89 35.24
CA GLN A 213 -2.78 10.43 36.55
C GLN A 213 -1.92 10.94 37.67
N HIS A 214 -0.66 11.33 37.40
CA HIS A 214 0.22 11.95 38.43
C HIS A 214 -0.04 13.44 38.66
N GLY A 215 -0.81 14.11 37.79
CA GLY A 215 -1.14 15.54 37.91
C GLY A 215 -2.36 15.88 38.78
N THR A 216 -3.14 14.89 39.23
CA THR A 216 -4.42 15.14 39.95
C THR A 216 -4.41 14.83 41.46
N SER A 217 -3.22 14.72 42.08
CA SER A 217 -3.14 14.45 43.52
C SER A 217 -2.71 15.68 44.37
N SER A 218 -3.21 16.87 44.04
CA SER A 218 -3.18 18.01 45.01
C SER A 218 -4.21 19.06 44.63
N ASN A 219 -5.48 18.86 45.04
CA ASN A 219 -6.29 19.94 45.60
C ASN A 219 -7.58 19.35 46.18
N ILE A 220 -7.60 19.29 47.51
CA ILE A 220 -8.80 19.14 48.34
C ILE A 220 -9.50 20.48 48.36
N GLY A 221 -10.74 20.55 47.88
CA GLY A 221 -11.56 21.75 47.99
C GLY A 221 -12.99 21.48 47.53
N SER A 222 -13.85 21.18 48.48
CA SER A 222 -15.30 20.99 48.41
C SER A 222 -16.02 21.93 47.45
N HIS A 223 -16.97 21.41 46.65
CA HIS A 223 -18.36 21.86 46.66
C HIS A 223 -19.30 20.91 45.90
N LEU A 224 -20.47 20.70 46.48
CA LEU A 224 -21.64 19.91 46.06
C LEU A 224 -22.23 20.46 44.76
N GLY A 225 -22.82 19.55 43.94
CA GLY A 225 -23.89 19.93 43.01
C GLY A 225 -24.02 19.08 41.75
N GLU A 226 -25.00 18.14 41.82
CA GLU A 226 -25.91 17.68 40.74
C GLU A 226 -25.41 17.03 39.45
N SER A 227 -25.82 15.79 39.39
CA SER A 227 -26.34 14.99 38.25
C SER A 227 -26.03 15.44 36.82
N SER A 228 -25.23 14.63 36.14
CA SER A 228 -25.33 14.46 34.69
C SER A 228 -25.03 13.01 34.31
N GLN A 229 -25.89 12.47 33.51
CA GLN A 229 -25.93 11.12 32.98
C GLN A 229 -24.56 10.68 32.44
N ARG A 230 -24.06 9.59 32.97
CA ARG A 230 -22.92 8.86 32.39
C ARG A 230 -23.35 8.23 31.08
N CYS A 231 -23.03 8.85 29.96
CA CYS A 231 -22.73 8.13 28.75
C CYS A 231 -21.43 7.34 28.99
N GLY A 232 -21.53 6.03 29.02
CA GLY A 232 -20.38 5.16 29.13
C GLY A 232 -19.52 5.26 27.86
N SER A 233 -18.51 6.12 27.88
CA SER A 233 -17.41 6.03 26.91
C SER A 233 -16.46 4.95 27.41
N SER A 234 -16.57 3.76 26.83
CA SER A 234 -15.50 2.77 26.90
C SER A 234 -14.25 3.43 26.30
N SER A 235 -13.25 3.70 27.15
CA SER A 235 -11.94 4.14 26.72
C SER A 235 -11.27 3.02 25.90
N GLN A 236 -11.48 3.02 24.59
CA GLN A 236 -10.72 2.20 23.67
C GLN A 236 -9.36 2.86 23.47
N GLY A 237 -8.34 2.35 24.13
CA GLY A 237 -6.97 2.78 23.98
C GLY A 237 -6.38 2.31 22.67
N GLY A 238 -5.78 3.21 21.95
CA GLY A 238 -5.06 3.05 20.69
C GLY A 238 -5.77 3.79 19.56
N GLY A 239 -5.07 4.72 18.88
CA GLY A 239 -5.63 5.51 17.80
C GLY A 239 -6.00 4.66 16.58
N SER A 240 -7.14 3.93 16.64
CA SER A 240 -7.71 3.25 15.48
C SER A 240 -8.18 4.29 14.47
N ILE A 241 -7.83 4.10 13.20
CA ILE A 241 -8.39 4.90 12.12
C ILE A 241 -9.87 4.52 11.98
N ARG A 242 -10.74 5.52 11.98
CA ARG A 242 -12.17 5.33 11.73
C ARG A 242 -12.46 5.60 10.26
N CYS A 243 -12.53 4.56 9.47
CA CYS A 243 -13.01 4.61 8.10
C CYS A 243 -14.27 3.78 7.98
N ASP A 244 -15.23 4.28 7.22
CA ASP A 244 -16.37 3.46 6.84
C ASP A 244 -15.93 2.27 5.98
N SER A 245 -16.70 1.19 6.02
CA SER A 245 -16.50 0.04 5.14
C SER A 245 -16.84 0.43 3.71
N TRP A 246 -16.03 -0.02 2.76
CA TRP A 246 -16.34 0.16 1.34
C TRP A 246 -17.65 -0.54 0.98
N ASP A 247 -18.61 0.22 0.47
CA ASP A 247 -19.89 -0.29 -0.04
C ASP A 247 -20.16 0.30 -1.44
N PRO A 248 -20.05 -0.50 -2.51
CA PRO A 248 -20.32 -0.05 -3.88
C PRO A 248 -21.70 0.56 -4.06
N ALA A 249 -22.69 0.17 -3.25
CA ALA A 249 -24.05 0.66 -3.38
C ALA A 249 -24.17 2.17 -3.08
N ILE A 250 -23.30 2.70 -2.22
CA ILE A 250 -23.25 4.12 -1.87
C ILE A 250 -22.88 4.97 -3.11
N PHE A 251 -22.01 4.43 -3.98
CA PHE A 251 -21.44 5.18 -5.11
C PHE A 251 -22.21 5.03 -6.42
N LYS A 252 -23.09 4.04 -6.55
CA LYS A 252 -23.90 3.88 -7.76
C LYS A 252 -24.74 5.12 -8.08
N GLY A 253 -25.33 5.76 -7.07
CA GLY A 253 -26.06 6.99 -7.24
C GLY A 253 -25.16 8.21 -7.46
N ALA A 254 -23.99 8.25 -6.87
CA ALA A 254 -23.04 9.34 -7.01
C ALA A 254 -22.36 9.38 -8.39
N GLN A 255 -22.17 8.24 -9.04
CA GLN A 255 -21.67 8.18 -10.42
C GLN A 255 -22.66 8.76 -11.44
N ASP A 256 -23.97 8.70 -11.16
CA ASP A 256 -25.04 9.23 -12.00
C ASP A 256 -25.33 10.71 -11.71
N ASP A 257 -24.67 11.32 -10.69
CA ASP A 257 -24.83 12.73 -10.39
C ASP A 257 -24.25 13.60 -11.55
N PRO A 258 -25.06 14.44 -12.21
CA PRO A 258 -24.58 15.28 -13.30
C PRO A 258 -23.61 16.37 -12.84
N GLU A 259 -23.65 16.76 -11.57
CA GLU A 259 -22.89 17.89 -11.02
C GLU A 259 -21.53 17.47 -10.42
N THR A 260 -21.36 16.19 -10.04
CA THR A 260 -20.18 15.70 -9.32
C THR A 260 -19.45 14.63 -10.11
N LEU A 261 -18.14 14.78 -10.26
CA LEU A 261 -17.23 13.75 -10.72
C LEU A 261 -16.66 13.03 -9.50
N VAL A 262 -16.84 11.71 -9.42
CA VAL A 262 -16.21 10.87 -8.40
C VAL A 262 -15.06 10.10 -9.01
N LEU A 263 -13.87 10.26 -8.44
CA LEU A 263 -12.66 9.57 -8.83
C LEU A 263 -12.24 8.59 -7.72
N PHE A 264 -11.73 7.43 -8.09
CA PHE A 264 -11.36 6.34 -7.19
C PHE A 264 -9.88 5.98 -7.31
N LYS A 265 -9.27 5.60 -6.19
CA LYS A 265 -7.94 5.02 -6.13
C LYS A 265 -7.82 4.01 -4.99
N ALA A 266 -7.39 2.80 -5.30
CA ALA A 266 -7.07 1.78 -4.30
C ALA A 266 -5.59 1.86 -3.90
N ILE A 267 -5.30 1.72 -2.59
CA ILE A 267 -3.93 1.70 -2.07
C ILE A 267 -3.85 0.86 -0.79
N ASP A 268 -2.71 0.23 -0.53
CA ASP A 268 -2.46 -0.38 0.77
C ASP A 268 -2.08 0.69 1.81
N LEU A 269 -2.59 0.50 3.02
CA LEU A 269 -2.43 1.47 4.10
C LEU A 269 -0.97 1.63 4.54
N GLY A 270 -0.20 0.55 4.51
CA GLY A 270 1.20 0.56 4.96
C GLY A 270 2.08 1.54 4.19
N ARG A 271 1.82 1.72 2.89
CA ARG A 271 2.56 2.66 2.03
C ARG A 271 2.07 4.10 2.09
N THR A 272 1.01 4.39 2.84
CA THR A 272 0.44 5.74 2.91
C THR A 272 1.13 6.67 3.91
N ASP A 273 2.01 6.16 4.76
CA ASP A 273 2.81 6.89 5.75
C ASP A 273 2.06 8.05 6.45
N LYS A 274 0.99 7.70 7.17
CA LYS A 274 0.12 8.66 7.87
C LYS A 274 -0.70 9.60 6.96
N LEU A 275 -0.87 9.26 5.69
CA LEU A 275 -1.80 9.98 4.81
C LEU A 275 -3.23 9.97 5.37
N VAL A 276 -3.61 8.89 6.06
CA VAL A 276 -4.93 8.74 6.68
C VAL A 276 -4.82 9.01 8.18
N ASN A 277 -5.50 10.03 8.66
CA ASN A 277 -5.59 10.40 10.06
C ASN A 277 -6.44 9.41 10.87
N ALA A 278 -6.38 9.52 12.21
CA ALA A 278 -7.17 8.67 13.11
C ALA A 278 -8.71 8.81 12.95
N ASP A 279 -9.17 9.95 12.44
CA ASP A 279 -10.58 10.22 12.15
C ASP A 279 -11.00 9.80 10.72
N GLY A 280 -10.08 9.23 9.93
CA GLY A 280 -10.34 8.80 8.55
C GLY A 280 -10.16 9.91 7.51
N THR A 281 -9.78 11.12 7.91
CA THR A 281 -9.50 12.21 6.97
C THR A 281 -8.12 12.05 6.31
N ILE A 282 -7.94 12.70 5.16
CA ILE A 282 -6.66 12.75 4.43
C ILE A 282 -5.81 13.91 4.96
N GLU A 283 -4.54 13.61 5.25
CA GLU A 283 -3.50 14.62 5.49
C GLU A 283 -2.97 15.10 4.14
N MET A 284 -3.41 16.29 3.71
CA MET A 284 -3.14 16.80 2.36
C MET A 284 -1.65 16.99 2.07
N GLU A 285 -0.85 17.39 3.05
CA GLU A 285 0.61 17.51 2.92
C GLU A 285 1.29 16.17 2.53
N ARG A 286 0.58 15.05 2.73
CA ARG A 286 1.06 13.70 2.46
C ARG A 286 0.45 13.04 1.23
N ILE A 287 -0.37 13.77 0.47
CA ILE A 287 -1.02 13.23 -0.75
C ILE A 287 0.01 12.76 -1.81
N MET A 288 1.25 13.24 -1.70
CA MET A 288 2.36 12.77 -2.53
C MET A 288 2.62 11.25 -2.41
N PHE A 289 2.18 10.59 -1.33
CA PHE A 289 2.26 9.13 -1.20
C PHE A 289 1.27 8.39 -2.11
N LEU A 290 0.31 9.09 -2.72
CA LEU A 290 -0.56 8.54 -3.76
C LEU A 290 0.09 8.50 -5.14
N LEU A 291 1.27 9.09 -5.32
CA LEU A 291 1.98 9.10 -6.59
C LEU A 291 2.30 7.68 -7.07
N SER A 292 1.92 7.38 -8.29
CA SER A 292 2.26 6.13 -8.97
C SER A 292 3.68 6.20 -9.51
N LYS A 293 4.46 5.14 -9.26
CA LYS A 293 5.85 5.08 -9.75
C LYS A 293 5.89 4.89 -11.26
N PRO A 294 6.82 5.57 -11.95
CA PRO A 294 7.05 5.34 -13.37
C PRO A 294 7.72 3.98 -13.63
N PRO A 295 7.67 3.46 -14.87
CA PRO A 295 6.90 4.02 -15.99
C PRO A 295 5.41 3.67 -15.90
N SER A 296 4.56 4.58 -16.37
CA SER A 296 3.12 4.39 -16.43
C SER A 296 2.55 5.07 -17.70
N ASP A 297 1.26 4.93 -17.97
CA ASP A 297 0.65 5.29 -19.26
C ASP A 297 1.01 6.68 -19.79
N PHE A 298 1.10 7.68 -18.91
CA PHE A 298 1.32 9.07 -19.32
C PHE A 298 2.51 9.73 -18.62
N SER A 299 3.28 8.98 -17.82
CA SER A 299 4.30 9.59 -16.93
C SER A 299 5.72 9.56 -17.42
N SER A 300 6.07 8.64 -18.34
CA SER A 300 7.48 8.42 -18.73
C SER A 300 8.38 8.17 -17.49
N THR A 301 9.08 9.17 -17.01
CA THR A 301 10.02 9.08 -15.87
C THR A 301 9.52 9.75 -14.59
N ARG A 302 8.35 10.38 -14.61
CA ARG A 302 7.83 11.15 -13.46
C ARG A 302 6.84 10.30 -12.65
N ALA A 303 6.86 10.46 -11.33
CA ALA A 303 5.79 9.95 -10.48
C ALA A 303 4.61 10.92 -10.51
N ILE A 304 3.42 10.44 -10.81
CA ILE A 304 2.22 11.25 -10.97
C ILE A 304 1.00 10.57 -10.35
N ASN A 305 -0.05 11.36 -10.06
CA ASN A 305 -1.28 10.86 -9.46
C ASN A 305 -2.23 10.35 -10.54
N TYR A 306 -2.64 9.08 -10.42
CA TYR A 306 -3.67 8.45 -11.23
C TYR A 306 -4.90 8.13 -10.40
N PHE A 307 -6.05 8.48 -10.94
CA PHE A 307 -7.36 8.09 -10.45
C PHE A 307 -8.20 7.55 -11.60
N THR A 308 -9.26 6.83 -11.31
CA THR A 308 -10.23 6.37 -12.32
C THR A 308 -11.65 6.75 -11.89
N PRO A 309 -12.51 7.16 -12.83
CA PRO A 309 -13.94 7.30 -12.55
C PRO A 309 -14.66 5.95 -12.53
N ASP A 310 -14.01 4.89 -13.02
CA ASP A 310 -14.57 3.54 -13.12
C ASP A 310 -14.41 2.80 -11.79
N MET A 311 -15.47 2.72 -11.02
CA MET A 311 -15.50 2.03 -9.72
C MET A 311 -15.06 0.57 -9.85
N ASP A 312 -15.54 -0.15 -10.88
CA ASP A 312 -15.18 -1.55 -11.14
C ASP A 312 -13.66 -1.73 -11.32
N VAL A 313 -12.99 -0.75 -11.98
CA VAL A 313 -11.52 -0.75 -12.13
C VAL A 313 -10.84 -0.63 -10.77
N ALA A 314 -11.25 0.35 -9.97
CA ALA A 314 -10.66 0.59 -8.66
C ALA A 314 -10.86 -0.59 -7.72
N GLU A 315 -12.07 -1.18 -7.68
CA GLU A 315 -12.38 -2.39 -6.92
C GLU A 315 -11.52 -3.58 -7.37
N PHE A 316 -11.31 -3.73 -8.66
CA PHE A 316 -10.51 -4.83 -9.20
C PHE A 316 -9.03 -4.71 -8.79
N PHE A 317 -8.47 -3.48 -8.81
CA PHE A 317 -7.14 -3.20 -8.26
C PHE A 317 -7.08 -3.42 -6.74
N ALA A 318 -8.09 -2.97 -6.00
CA ALA A 318 -8.18 -3.16 -4.55
C ALA A 318 -8.22 -4.65 -4.18
N ALA A 319 -9.08 -5.43 -4.84
CA ALA A 319 -9.21 -6.87 -4.61
C ALA A 319 -7.90 -7.62 -4.94
N TYR A 320 -7.22 -7.26 -6.04
CA TYR A 320 -5.92 -7.86 -6.37
C TYR A 320 -4.83 -7.46 -5.36
N ALA A 321 -4.81 -6.22 -4.89
CA ALA A 321 -3.92 -5.80 -3.82
C ALA A 321 -4.21 -6.61 -2.54
N LYS A 322 -5.46 -6.73 -2.12
CA LYS A 322 -5.88 -7.51 -0.94
C LYS A 322 -5.51 -8.98 -1.07
N ARG A 323 -5.68 -9.58 -2.26
CA ARG A 323 -5.30 -10.98 -2.55
C ARG A 323 -3.81 -11.24 -2.35
N ARG A 324 -2.93 -10.27 -2.71
CA ARG A 324 -1.47 -10.36 -2.58
C ARG A 324 -0.97 -9.91 -1.20
N ALA A 325 -1.67 -8.99 -0.57
CA ALA A 325 -1.30 -8.42 0.72
C ALA A 325 -1.26 -9.47 1.83
N GLY A 326 -2.24 -10.36 1.85
CA GLY A 326 -2.39 -11.31 2.94
C GLY A 326 -3.10 -10.71 4.14
N ARG A 327 -2.44 -9.86 4.92
CA ARG A 327 -2.99 -9.28 6.16
C ARG A 327 -2.96 -7.75 6.22
N GLU A 328 -2.28 -7.14 5.28
CA GLU A 328 -2.18 -5.69 5.19
C GLU A 328 -3.53 -5.10 4.79
N ALA A 329 -3.86 -3.96 5.41
CA ALA A 329 -5.09 -3.24 5.12
C ALA A 329 -5.00 -2.56 3.74
N VAL A 330 -6.07 -2.68 2.96
CA VAL A 330 -6.27 -1.95 1.70
C VAL A 330 -7.39 -0.95 1.89
N VAL A 331 -7.22 0.25 1.38
CA VAL A 331 -8.21 1.31 1.44
C VAL A 331 -8.59 1.76 0.04
N MET A 332 -9.85 2.18 -0.10
CA MET A 332 -10.37 2.88 -1.26
C MET A 332 -10.44 4.36 -0.94
N ILE A 333 -9.76 5.17 -1.71
CA ILE A 333 -9.82 6.64 -1.62
C ILE A 333 -10.77 7.11 -2.72
N THR A 334 -11.72 7.97 -2.36
CA THR A 334 -12.60 8.66 -3.29
C THR A 334 -12.32 10.16 -3.26
N VAL A 335 -12.39 10.79 -4.42
CA VAL A 335 -12.26 12.24 -4.57
C VAL A 335 -13.49 12.75 -5.31
N HIS A 336 -14.25 13.62 -4.69
CA HIS A 336 -15.42 14.26 -5.28
C HIS A 336 -15.02 15.65 -5.77
N ILE A 337 -15.18 15.90 -7.08
CA ILE A 337 -14.82 17.17 -7.72
C ILE A 337 -16.06 17.71 -8.44
N PRO A 338 -16.40 19.01 -8.34
CA PRO A 338 -17.47 19.61 -9.15
C PRO A 338 -17.16 19.41 -10.64
N LYS A 339 -18.04 18.68 -11.34
CA LYS A 339 -17.82 18.24 -12.73
C LYS A 339 -17.60 19.42 -13.69
N LYS A 340 -18.23 20.54 -13.40
CA LYS A 340 -18.09 21.77 -14.17
C LYS A 340 -16.63 22.24 -14.25
N ILE A 341 -15.87 22.14 -13.16
CA ILE A 341 -14.46 22.58 -13.12
C ILE A 341 -13.64 21.83 -14.20
N ILE A 342 -13.81 20.51 -14.26
CA ILE A 342 -13.10 19.68 -15.25
C ILE A 342 -13.62 19.93 -16.68
N LEU A 343 -14.93 20.19 -16.85
CA LEU A 343 -15.51 20.45 -18.17
C LEU A 343 -15.09 21.81 -18.73
N ASP A 344 -14.90 22.80 -17.87
CA ASP A 344 -14.51 24.16 -18.26
C ASP A 344 -13.00 24.26 -18.58
N MET A 345 -12.19 23.27 -18.16
CA MET A 345 -10.74 23.21 -18.49
C MET A 345 -10.52 23.01 -19.99
N LYS A 346 -9.53 23.74 -20.50
CA LYS A 346 -9.12 23.70 -21.93
C LYS A 346 -7.62 23.47 -22.05
N GLU A 347 -7.16 23.10 -23.24
CA GLU A 347 -5.73 23.08 -23.54
C GLU A 347 -5.11 24.48 -23.32
N PRO A 348 -3.89 24.50 -22.72
CA PRO A 348 -3.03 23.38 -22.39
C PRO A 348 -3.28 22.72 -21.01
N ASP A 349 -4.19 23.24 -20.19
CA ASP A 349 -4.39 22.75 -18.81
C ASP A 349 -4.94 21.32 -18.76
N VAL A 350 -5.75 20.93 -19.75
CA VAL A 350 -6.25 19.55 -19.87
C VAL A 350 -6.08 19.01 -21.28
N PHE A 351 -5.57 17.76 -21.37
CA PHE A 351 -5.60 16.98 -22.61
C PHE A 351 -6.52 15.76 -22.46
N ARG A 352 -7.36 15.51 -23.49
CA ARG A 352 -8.27 14.36 -23.54
C ARG A 352 -7.79 13.42 -24.65
N LEU A 353 -7.15 12.33 -24.23
CA LEU A 353 -6.44 11.41 -25.11
C LEU A 353 -7.01 10.00 -24.98
N HIS A 354 -7.74 9.57 -26.00
CA HIS A 354 -8.41 8.27 -25.97
C HIS A 354 -7.99 7.39 -27.15
N TYR A 355 -7.93 6.08 -26.88
CA TYR A 355 -7.79 5.10 -27.95
C TYR A 355 -8.98 5.23 -28.95
N PRO A 356 -8.75 5.13 -30.28
CA PRO A 356 -7.51 4.75 -30.95
C PRO A 356 -6.71 5.95 -31.52
N THR A 357 -6.78 7.15 -30.95
CA THR A 357 -6.09 8.31 -31.50
C THR A 357 -4.56 8.12 -31.58
N PRO A 358 -3.90 8.62 -32.66
CA PRO A 358 -2.45 8.54 -32.79
C PRO A 358 -1.71 9.19 -31.61
N GLU A 359 -2.24 10.29 -31.09
CA GLU A 359 -1.68 11.02 -29.95
C GLU A 359 -1.66 10.16 -28.69
N TRP A 360 -2.76 9.45 -28.39
CA TRP A 360 -2.83 8.54 -27.26
C TRP A 360 -1.83 7.39 -27.41
N LYS A 361 -1.77 6.76 -28.59
CA LYS A 361 -0.85 5.65 -28.85
C LYS A 361 0.61 6.07 -28.69
N GLN A 362 0.98 7.23 -29.25
CA GLN A 362 2.33 7.76 -29.14
C GLN A 362 2.68 8.09 -27.69
N LEU A 363 1.78 8.76 -26.94
CA LEU A 363 2.02 9.12 -25.55
C LEU A 363 2.22 7.87 -24.69
N VAL A 364 1.35 6.87 -24.79
CA VAL A 364 1.47 5.60 -24.05
C VAL A 364 2.77 4.87 -24.40
N TRP A 365 3.06 4.72 -25.70
CA TRP A 365 4.27 4.04 -26.14
C TRP A 365 5.54 4.66 -25.60
N HIS A 366 5.70 5.99 -25.78
CA HIS A 366 6.86 6.72 -25.26
C HIS A 366 6.95 6.69 -23.73
N SER A 367 5.80 6.80 -23.05
CA SER A 367 5.79 6.81 -21.58
C SER A 367 6.20 5.45 -21.01
N LYS A 368 5.64 4.36 -21.55
CA LYS A 368 5.93 3.01 -21.07
C LYS A 368 7.31 2.51 -21.48
N SER A 369 7.78 2.84 -22.67
CA SER A 369 9.13 2.49 -23.12
C SER A 369 10.24 3.39 -22.53
N GLY A 370 9.87 4.41 -21.73
CA GLY A 370 10.85 5.34 -21.13
C GLY A 370 11.59 6.19 -22.15
N THR A 371 11.09 6.28 -23.40
CA THR A 371 11.70 7.08 -24.45
C THR A 371 11.27 8.55 -24.38
N ILE A 372 12.08 9.45 -24.92
CA ILE A 372 11.81 10.89 -24.85
C ILE A 372 10.67 11.26 -25.79
N LEU A 373 9.61 11.82 -25.24
CA LEU A 373 8.49 12.37 -25.99
C LEU A 373 8.91 13.70 -26.64
N ARG A 374 8.66 13.82 -27.96
CA ARG A 374 9.00 15.04 -28.74
C ARG A 374 7.77 15.94 -28.87
N LYS A 375 8.02 17.25 -29.13
CA LYS A 375 6.95 18.18 -29.50
C LYS A 375 6.24 17.71 -30.78
N PRO A 376 4.89 17.88 -30.87
CA PRO A 376 4.06 18.65 -29.93
C PRO A 376 3.60 17.88 -28.68
N LEU A 377 3.73 16.54 -28.64
CA LEU A 377 3.16 15.68 -27.59
C LEU A 377 3.80 15.85 -26.22
N SER A 378 5.07 16.28 -26.14
CA SER A 378 5.68 16.55 -24.83
C SER A 378 4.93 17.62 -24.03
N ARG A 379 4.16 18.50 -24.70
CA ARG A 379 3.30 19.49 -24.06
C ARG A 379 2.26 18.84 -23.14
N CYS A 380 1.76 17.63 -23.48
CA CYS A 380 0.82 16.90 -22.65
C CYS A 380 1.39 16.58 -21.26
N GLN A 381 2.72 16.37 -21.16
CA GLN A 381 3.38 16.08 -19.88
C GLN A 381 3.98 17.34 -19.22
N ASP A 382 4.42 18.32 -20.03
CA ASP A 382 5.17 19.48 -19.53
C ASP A 382 4.25 20.65 -19.18
N GLU A 383 3.15 20.86 -19.92
CA GLU A 383 2.30 22.03 -19.80
C GLU A 383 0.96 21.73 -19.10
N SER A 384 0.42 20.48 -19.24
CA SER A 384 -0.90 20.16 -18.66
C SER A 384 -0.86 20.00 -17.14
N LEU A 385 -1.99 20.31 -16.52
CA LEU A 385 -2.30 19.91 -15.16
C LEU A 385 -2.91 18.50 -15.13
N LEU A 386 -3.76 18.20 -16.13
CA LEU A 386 -4.56 16.98 -16.16
C LEU A 386 -4.51 16.32 -17.55
N ILE A 387 -4.27 15.02 -17.60
CA ILE A 387 -4.53 14.20 -18.78
C ILE A 387 -5.68 13.24 -18.45
N ILE A 388 -6.71 13.22 -19.27
CA ILE A 388 -7.83 12.28 -19.22
C ILE A 388 -7.70 11.34 -20.41
N GLY A 389 -7.74 10.02 -20.17
CA GLY A 389 -7.59 9.10 -21.27
C GLY A 389 -7.82 7.63 -20.94
N THR A 390 -7.79 6.81 -21.98
CA THR A 390 -7.97 5.36 -21.86
C THR A 390 -6.80 4.72 -21.11
N ILE A 391 -7.10 3.75 -20.23
CA ILE A 391 -6.08 2.98 -19.50
C ILE A 391 -5.49 1.91 -20.42
N SER A 392 -4.16 1.86 -20.52
CA SER A 392 -3.48 0.80 -21.21
C SER A 392 -3.22 -0.42 -20.31
N THR A 393 -3.00 -1.57 -20.90
CA THR A 393 -2.45 -2.76 -20.24
C THR A 393 -1.09 -3.10 -20.83
N GLY A 394 -0.42 -4.11 -20.30
CA GLY A 394 0.91 -4.52 -20.72
C GLY A 394 2.04 -3.89 -19.89
N ALA A 395 3.05 -4.68 -19.63
CA ALA A 395 4.26 -4.25 -18.96
C ALA A 395 5.09 -3.33 -19.87
N SER A 396 5.92 -2.48 -19.29
CA SER A 396 6.81 -1.57 -20.02
C SER A 396 7.66 -2.28 -21.07
N ARG A 397 8.17 -3.47 -20.74
CA ARG A 397 8.96 -4.28 -21.64
C ARG A 397 8.23 -4.65 -22.96
N MET A 398 6.92 -4.88 -22.89
CA MET A 398 6.13 -5.13 -24.08
C MET A 398 6.17 -3.96 -25.07
N TYR A 399 6.17 -2.74 -24.55
CA TYR A 399 6.28 -1.50 -25.35
C TYR A 399 7.68 -1.25 -25.87
N ASP A 400 8.73 -1.66 -25.12
CA ASP A 400 10.12 -1.61 -25.58
C ASP A 400 10.36 -2.55 -26.77
N ASP A 401 9.69 -3.70 -26.80
CA ASP A 401 9.84 -4.71 -27.87
C ASP A 401 9.07 -4.32 -29.15
N MET A 402 8.12 -3.35 -29.08
CA MET A 402 7.41 -2.81 -30.24
C MET A 402 8.33 -1.94 -31.12
N LYS A 403 8.21 -2.08 -32.42
CA LYS A 403 8.99 -1.28 -33.39
C LYS A 403 8.48 0.16 -33.49
N SER A 404 7.19 0.35 -33.29
CA SER A 404 6.54 1.65 -33.33
C SER A 404 5.21 1.65 -32.56
N TRP A 405 4.71 2.84 -32.27
CA TRP A 405 3.44 3.05 -31.56
C TRP A 405 2.21 2.56 -32.38
N GLU A 406 2.33 2.39 -33.71
CA GLU A 406 1.26 1.87 -34.56
C GLU A 406 0.89 0.41 -34.19
N GLU A 407 1.83 -0.34 -33.61
CA GLU A 407 1.58 -1.71 -33.17
C GLU A 407 0.63 -1.81 -31.95
N ILE A 408 0.35 -0.70 -31.28
CA ILE A 408 -0.63 -0.66 -30.18
C ILE A 408 -2.03 -0.91 -30.75
N ASP A 409 -2.66 -1.97 -30.30
CA ASP A 409 -4.00 -2.38 -30.70
C ASP A 409 -4.95 -2.53 -29.51
N GLU A 410 -6.12 -3.12 -29.71
CA GLU A 410 -7.13 -3.33 -28.66
C GLU A 410 -6.68 -4.27 -27.54
N HIS A 411 -5.70 -5.12 -27.75
CA HIS A 411 -5.13 -6.01 -26.73
C HIS A 411 -4.29 -5.23 -25.70
N CYS A 412 -3.88 -4.03 -26.06
CA CYS A 412 -3.15 -3.11 -25.18
C CYS A 412 -4.08 -2.29 -24.28
N LEU A 413 -5.38 -2.56 -24.20
CA LEU A 413 -6.35 -1.81 -23.41
C LEU A 413 -6.76 -2.57 -22.15
N LEU A 414 -6.80 -1.88 -21.02
CA LEU A 414 -7.41 -2.43 -19.83
C LEU A 414 -8.93 -2.44 -19.99
N ARG A 415 -9.51 -3.62 -19.87
CA ARG A 415 -10.96 -3.84 -19.97
C ARG A 415 -11.44 -4.54 -18.71
N VAL A 416 -12.37 -3.95 -18.01
CA VAL A 416 -12.99 -4.50 -16.79
C VAL A 416 -14.51 -4.60 -16.95
N GLY A 417 -15.15 -5.24 -15.97
CA GLY A 417 -16.58 -5.49 -15.97
C GLY A 417 -16.97 -6.81 -16.63
N GLN A 418 -18.27 -7.12 -16.64
CA GLN A 418 -18.78 -8.39 -17.18
C GLN A 418 -18.43 -8.55 -18.66
N GLY A 419 -17.49 -9.47 -18.94
CA GLY A 419 -17.05 -9.79 -20.29
C GLY A 419 -16.02 -8.82 -20.88
N GLY A 420 -15.41 -7.92 -20.10
CA GLY A 420 -14.34 -7.02 -20.57
C GLY A 420 -14.76 -6.09 -21.70
N LYS A 421 -16.01 -5.62 -21.70
CA LYS A 421 -16.56 -4.85 -22.82
C LYS A 421 -16.24 -3.37 -22.78
N ASN A 422 -16.01 -2.80 -21.59
CA ASN A 422 -15.81 -1.37 -21.44
C ASN A 422 -14.32 -1.03 -21.42
N MET A 423 -13.94 -0.03 -22.20
CA MET A 423 -12.63 0.62 -22.07
C MET A 423 -12.64 1.48 -20.82
N SER A 424 -11.62 1.30 -20.01
CA SER A 424 -11.48 2.02 -18.74
C SER A 424 -10.81 3.37 -18.94
N GLU A 425 -11.22 4.36 -18.16
CA GLU A 425 -10.70 5.72 -18.21
C GLU A 425 -9.87 6.07 -16.96
N GLN A 426 -8.89 6.94 -17.13
CA GLN A 426 -8.06 7.47 -16.04
C GLN A 426 -7.90 8.98 -16.12
N TYR A 427 -7.78 9.59 -14.96
CA TYR A 427 -7.48 11.00 -14.71
C TYR A 427 -6.09 11.08 -14.09
N CYS A 428 -5.19 11.74 -14.79
CA CYS A 428 -3.78 11.77 -14.47
C CYS A 428 -3.33 13.21 -14.21
N PHE A 429 -3.01 13.54 -12.96
CA PHE A 429 -2.47 14.85 -12.58
C PHE A 429 -0.97 14.83 -12.81
N THR A 430 -0.52 15.51 -13.87
CA THR A 430 0.84 15.40 -14.43
C THR A 430 1.90 16.17 -13.65
N LYS A 431 1.49 17.21 -12.93
CA LYS A 431 2.34 18.03 -12.09
C LYS A 431 2.05 17.72 -10.63
N ALA A 432 3.09 17.34 -9.88
CA ALA A 432 2.89 16.87 -8.51
C ALA A 432 2.36 18.00 -7.60
N GLU A 433 3.01 19.17 -7.62
CA GLU A 433 2.66 20.29 -6.74
C GLU A 433 1.32 20.92 -7.16
N GLU A 434 1.21 21.37 -8.40
CA GLU A 434 -0.01 22.01 -8.91
C GLU A 434 -1.22 21.06 -8.93
N GLY A 435 -0.98 19.75 -9.14
CA GLY A 435 -2.02 18.73 -9.06
C GLY A 435 -2.52 18.53 -7.63
N ILE A 436 -1.66 18.63 -6.64
CA ILE A 436 -2.03 18.59 -5.22
C ILE A 436 -2.82 19.86 -4.87
N GLU A 437 -2.34 21.04 -5.23
CA GLU A 437 -3.05 22.30 -5.01
C GLU A 437 -4.46 22.28 -5.63
N PHE A 438 -4.59 21.77 -6.85
CA PHE A 438 -5.89 21.61 -7.50
C PHE A 438 -6.82 20.66 -6.72
N LEU A 439 -6.29 19.54 -6.25
CA LEU A 439 -7.05 18.57 -5.48
C LEU A 439 -7.41 19.09 -4.07
N GLU A 440 -6.58 19.94 -3.47
CA GLU A 440 -6.89 20.63 -2.21
C GLU A 440 -8.00 21.66 -2.36
N GLU A 441 -7.95 22.44 -3.44
CA GLU A 441 -8.93 23.49 -3.68
C GLU A 441 -10.31 22.94 -4.08
N HIS A 442 -10.34 21.86 -4.85
CA HIS A 442 -11.57 21.41 -5.52
C HIS A 442 -12.04 20.01 -5.14
N GLY A 443 -11.19 19.21 -4.48
CA GLY A 443 -11.47 17.82 -4.16
C GLY A 443 -11.93 17.61 -2.72
N GLN A 444 -13.01 16.84 -2.55
CA GLN A 444 -13.40 16.32 -1.23
C GLN A 444 -13.01 14.85 -1.15
N PHE A 445 -12.10 14.55 -0.25
CA PHE A 445 -11.57 13.20 -0.06
C PHE A 445 -12.37 12.42 0.99
N THR A 446 -12.60 11.15 0.70
CA THR A 446 -13.09 10.19 1.70
C THR A 446 -12.31 8.88 1.56
N VAL A 447 -12.03 8.23 2.69
CA VAL A 447 -11.31 6.97 2.74
C VAL A 447 -12.22 5.88 3.29
N PHE A 448 -12.23 4.75 2.61
CA PHE A 448 -13.01 3.57 2.98
C PHE A 448 -12.10 2.37 3.17
N SER A 449 -12.38 1.56 4.19
CA SER A 449 -11.70 0.29 4.37
C SER A 449 -12.22 -0.74 3.37
N PHE A 450 -11.32 -1.43 2.67
CA PHE A 450 -11.66 -2.45 1.68
C PHE A 450 -11.40 -3.86 2.25
N TYR A 451 -12.47 -4.64 2.46
CA TYR A 451 -12.44 -5.94 3.16
C TYR A 451 -12.60 -7.17 2.26
N ASN A 452 -12.95 -7.04 0.99
CA ASN A 452 -13.25 -8.16 0.08
C ASN A 452 -12.02 -8.98 -0.32
#